data_c29a253445f5143810009fea9a46253f
#
_entry.id   c29a253445f5143810009fea9a46253f
#
_cell.length_a   1.000
_cell.length_b   1.000
_cell.length_c   1.000
_cell.angle_alpha   90.00
_cell.angle_beta   90.00
_cell.angle_gamma   90.00
#
_symmetry.space_group_name_H-M   'P 1'
#
loop_
_entity.id
_entity.type
_entity.pdbx_description
1 polymer ?
#
loop_
_entity_poly.entity_id
_entity_poly.type
_entity_poly.pdbx_seq_one_letter_code
_entity_poly.pdbx_strand_id
1 'polypeptide(L)'
;MLGLDVHDCAKARAAEYVEGTMSAGNVLTVEPGLYLQPDDLTLPEELRGIGIRIEDDLLVTETGSELMSAALPRDPDAIEAWMAGLQG
;
A
#
# COMPACT_ATOMS: atom_id res chain seq x y z
N MET A 1 10.62 -4.39 3.44
CA MET A 1 11.22 -4.80 4.73
C MET A 1 10.46 -4.14 5.87
N LEU A 2 10.27 -4.85 6.95
CA LEU A 2 9.47 -4.39 8.09
C LEU A 2 10.34 -4.26 9.32
N GLY A 3 10.09 -3.25 10.15
CA GLY A 3 10.81 -2.98 11.38
C GLY A 3 10.12 -1.91 12.21
N LEU A 4 10.89 -1.15 12.98
CA LEU A 4 10.36 -0.15 13.90
C LEU A 4 10.11 1.22 13.26
N ASP A 5 10.65 1.45 12.06
CA ASP A 5 10.44 2.70 11.32
C ASP A 5 9.35 2.49 10.26
N VAL A 6 8.65 3.57 9.91
CA VAL A 6 7.67 3.57 8.83
C VAL A 6 8.33 3.13 7.51
N HIS A 7 9.55 3.58 7.27
CA HIS A 7 10.37 3.19 6.13
C HIS A 7 11.55 2.36 6.60
N ASP A 8 11.28 1.13 7.00
CA ASP A 8 12.26 0.23 7.55
C ASP A 8 13.52 0.13 6.70
N CYS A 9 14.67 0.33 7.32
CA CYS A 9 16.01 0.27 6.71
C CYS A 9 16.27 1.30 5.60
N ALA A 10 15.29 2.07 5.16
CA ALA A 10 15.47 2.99 4.04
C ALA A 10 16.49 4.09 4.34
N LYS A 11 16.48 4.64 5.55
CA LYS A 11 17.41 5.70 5.95
C LYS A 11 18.83 5.19 6.17
N ALA A 12 18.96 3.99 6.71
CA ALA A 12 20.25 3.40 7.02
C ALA A 12 20.98 2.89 5.77
N ARG A 13 20.23 2.47 4.74
CA ARG A 13 20.76 1.88 3.53
C ARG A 13 20.08 2.46 2.28
N ALA A 14 20.00 3.78 2.21
CA ALA A 14 19.26 4.47 1.17
C ALA A 14 19.67 4.06 -0.25
N ALA A 15 20.97 3.96 -0.55
CA ALA A 15 21.43 3.59 -1.88
C ALA A 15 21.07 2.15 -2.22
N GLU A 16 21.26 1.21 -1.30
CA GLU A 16 20.89 -0.20 -1.49
C GLU A 16 19.37 -0.36 -1.61
N TYR A 17 18.63 0.43 -0.85
CA TYR A 17 17.17 0.38 -0.85
C TYR A 17 16.58 0.88 -2.18
N VAL A 18 17.11 1.99 -2.70
CA VAL A 18 16.59 2.64 -3.91
C VAL A 18 17.12 1.97 -5.18
N GLU A 19 18.39 1.59 -5.20
CA GLU A 19 19.08 1.07 -6.39
C GLU A 19 19.22 -0.44 -6.41
N GLY A 20 18.89 -1.11 -5.31
CA GLY A 20 18.99 -2.54 -5.18
C GLY A 20 17.97 -3.31 -6.02
N THR A 21 18.23 -4.58 -6.22
CA THR A 21 17.32 -5.51 -6.87
C THR A 21 16.58 -6.35 -5.83
N MET A 22 15.39 -6.81 -6.19
CA MET A 22 14.61 -7.71 -5.35
C MET A 22 15.21 -9.10 -5.35
N SER A 23 15.30 -9.69 -4.16
CA SER A 23 15.78 -11.06 -3.98
C SER A 23 14.71 -11.93 -3.36
N ALA A 24 14.70 -13.22 -3.69
CA ALA A 24 13.78 -14.16 -3.07
C ALA A 24 13.90 -14.11 -1.54
N GLY A 25 12.76 -14.09 -0.85
CA GLY A 25 12.69 -13.94 0.59
C GLY A 25 12.49 -12.49 1.07
N ASN A 26 12.62 -11.49 0.20
CA ASN A 26 12.28 -10.12 0.56
C ASN A 26 10.78 -9.96 0.72
N VAL A 27 10.36 -9.17 1.71
CA VAL A 27 8.98 -8.76 1.88
C VAL A 27 8.89 -7.27 1.56
N LEU A 28 7.99 -6.92 0.66
CA LEU A 28 7.81 -5.55 0.19
C LEU A 28 6.35 -5.14 0.36
N THR A 29 6.14 -3.85 0.61
CA THR A 29 4.80 -3.26 0.53
C THR A 29 4.63 -2.56 -0.81
N VAL A 30 3.42 -2.66 -1.38
CA VAL A 30 3.01 -1.89 -2.55
C VAL A 30 1.84 -1.02 -2.10
N GLU A 31 2.03 0.30 -2.12
CA GLU A 31 1.14 1.24 -1.46
C GLU A 31 0.72 2.40 -2.36
N PRO A 32 0.08 2.14 -3.52
CA PRO A 32 -0.39 3.23 -4.35
C PRO A 32 -1.45 4.05 -3.60
N GLY A 33 -1.39 5.36 -3.75
CA GLY A 33 -2.30 6.26 -3.08
C GLY A 33 -2.74 7.39 -3.99
N LEU A 34 -3.93 7.93 -3.71
CA LEU A 34 -4.48 9.10 -4.38
C LEU A 34 -4.88 10.10 -3.31
N TYR A 35 -4.31 11.29 -3.36
CA TYR A 35 -4.54 12.32 -2.35
C TYR A 35 -5.07 13.58 -3.01
N LEU A 36 -6.36 13.84 -2.79
CA LEU A 36 -7.06 14.98 -3.38
C LEU A 36 -6.92 16.16 -2.42
N GLN A 37 -6.06 17.10 -2.78
CA GLN A 37 -5.72 18.21 -1.89
C GLN A 37 -6.92 19.11 -1.63
N PRO A 38 -7.11 19.62 -0.39
CA PRO A 38 -8.25 20.45 -0.06
C PRO A 38 -8.26 21.81 -0.76
N ASP A 39 -7.10 22.28 -1.21
CA ASP A 39 -6.95 23.56 -1.91
C ASP A 39 -6.85 23.44 -3.45
N ASP A 40 -7.05 22.23 -3.99
CA ASP A 40 -6.99 22.00 -5.42
C ASP A 40 -8.31 22.40 -6.10
N LEU A 41 -8.33 23.56 -6.72
CA LEU A 41 -9.52 24.13 -7.37
C LEU A 41 -9.90 23.42 -8.67
N THR A 42 -9.07 22.51 -9.18
CA THR A 42 -9.39 21.69 -10.35
C THR A 42 -10.27 20.51 -10.02
N LEU A 43 -10.43 20.20 -8.71
CA LEU A 43 -11.24 19.09 -8.23
C LEU A 43 -12.65 19.57 -7.86
N PRO A 44 -13.69 18.71 -8.02
CA PRO A 44 -14.99 18.98 -7.41
C PRO A 44 -14.86 19.20 -5.91
N GLU A 45 -15.58 20.15 -5.37
CA GLU A 45 -15.47 20.55 -3.96
C GLU A 45 -15.67 19.38 -3.00
N GLU A 46 -16.63 18.51 -3.28
CA GLU A 46 -16.96 17.35 -2.46
C GLU A 46 -15.85 16.29 -2.41
N LEU A 47 -14.91 16.32 -3.33
CA LEU A 47 -13.80 15.36 -3.38
C LEU A 47 -12.52 15.90 -2.75
N ARG A 48 -12.46 17.20 -2.46
CA ARG A 48 -11.26 17.81 -1.90
C ARG A 48 -10.99 17.31 -0.49
N GLY A 49 -9.73 17.05 -0.18
CA GLY A 49 -9.30 16.58 1.13
C GLY A 49 -9.45 15.09 1.34
N ILE A 50 -9.88 14.34 0.33
CA ILE A 50 -9.99 12.87 0.42
C ILE A 50 -8.66 12.24 0.06
N GLY A 51 -8.19 11.31 0.89
CA GLY A 51 -7.03 10.48 0.63
C GLY A 51 -7.39 9.02 0.67
N ILE A 52 -6.88 8.24 -0.27
CA ILE A 52 -7.09 6.80 -0.33
C ILE A 52 -5.75 6.14 -0.63
N ARG A 53 -5.41 5.14 0.17
CA ARG A 53 -4.26 4.27 -0.06
C ARG A 53 -4.71 2.83 -0.01
N ILE A 54 -4.21 2.03 -0.94
CA ILE A 54 -4.37 0.58 -0.92
C ILE A 54 -2.98 0.00 -0.74
N GLU A 55 -2.83 -0.82 0.28
CA GLU A 55 -1.54 -1.42 0.62
C GLU A 55 -1.64 -2.94 0.57
N ASP A 56 -0.70 -3.56 -0.12
CA ASP A 56 -0.54 -4.99 -0.15
C ASP A 56 0.89 -5.37 0.22
N ASP A 57 1.04 -6.52 0.87
CA ASP A 57 2.32 -7.08 1.26
C ASP A 57 2.67 -8.22 0.33
N LEU A 58 3.86 -8.17 -0.25
CA LEU A 58 4.33 -9.15 -1.22
C LEU A 58 5.60 -9.84 -0.71
N LEU A 59 5.60 -11.16 -0.79
CA LEU A 59 6.80 -11.96 -0.61
C LEU A 59 7.43 -12.22 -1.98
N VAL A 60 8.68 -11.81 -2.17
CA VAL A 60 9.40 -12.07 -3.40
C VAL A 60 9.84 -13.53 -3.42
N THR A 61 9.54 -14.22 -4.51
CA THR A 61 9.91 -15.62 -4.74
C THR A 61 10.88 -15.72 -5.90
N GLU A 62 11.47 -16.90 -6.13
CA GLU A 62 12.38 -17.11 -7.25
C GLU A 62 11.72 -16.93 -8.61
N THR A 63 10.41 -17.13 -8.70
CA THR A 63 9.65 -17.06 -9.95
C THR A 63 8.71 -15.88 -10.06
N GLY A 64 8.64 -15.02 -9.03
CA GLY A 64 7.74 -13.88 -9.03
C GLY A 64 7.47 -13.38 -7.63
N SER A 65 6.20 -13.35 -7.24
CA SER A 65 5.78 -12.87 -5.92
C SER A 65 4.55 -13.61 -5.43
N GLU A 66 4.39 -13.63 -4.10
CA GLU A 66 3.20 -14.13 -3.43
C GLU A 66 2.52 -12.99 -2.69
N LEU A 67 1.22 -12.82 -2.90
CA LEU A 67 0.43 -11.79 -2.23
C LEU A 67 0.03 -12.27 -0.83
N MET A 68 0.68 -11.74 0.20
CA MET A 68 0.45 -12.13 1.59
C MET A 68 -0.85 -11.59 2.15
N SER A 69 -1.31 -10.45 1.65
CA SER A 69 -2.54 -9.78 2.09
C SER A 69 -3.77 -10.14 1.26
N ALA A 70 -3.74 -11.25 0.53
CA ALA A 70 -4.80 -11.67 -0.40
C ALA A 70 -6.20 -11.78 0.24
N ALA A 71 -6.26 -12.10 1.54
CA ALA A 71 -7.54 -12.26 2.26
C ALA A 71 -8.24 -10.93 2.55
N LEU A 72 -7.54 -9.80 2.45
CA LEU A 72 -8.12 -8.50 2.70
C LEU A 72 -8.77 -7.92 1.43
N PRO A 73 -9.97 -7.33 1.55
CA PRO A 73 -10.61 -6.71 0.40
C PRO A 73 -9.87 -5.43 -0.02
N ARG A 74 -9.80 -5.16 -1.32
CA ARG A 74 -9.19 -3.93 -1.87
C ARG A 74 -10.05 -3.23 -2.91
N ASP A 75 -10.95 -3.93 -3.51
CA ASP A 75 -11.96 -3.40 -4.42
C ASP A 75 -13.06 -2.67 -3.62
N PRO A 76 -13.57 -1.49 -4.09
CA PRO A 76 -14.56 -0.73 -3.34
C PRO A 76 -15.81 -1.50 -2.93
N ASP A 77 -16.37 -2.30 -3.83
CA ASP A 77 -17.57 -3.09 -3.53
C ASP A 77 -17.28 -4.16 -2.47
N ALA A 78 -16.12 -4.80 -2.56
CA ALA A 78 -15.70 -5.81 -1.59
C ALA A 78 -15.47 -5.20 -0.20
N ILE A 79 -14.90 -3.99 -0.14
CA ILE A 79 -14.69 -3.27 1.13
C ILE A 79 -16.03 -2.91 1.76
N GLU A 80 -16.97 -2.38 0.99
CA GLU A 80 -18.31 -2.03 1.49
C GLU A 80 -19.05 -3.26 2.02
N ALA A 81 -18.98 -4.38 1.31
CA ALA A 81 -19.59 -5.63 1.74
C ALA A 81 -18.96 -6.16 3.03
N TRP A 82 -17.64 -6.07 3.14
CA TRP A 82 -16.92 -6.50 4.34
C TRP A 82 -17.29 -5.63 5.55
N MET A 83 -17.35 -4.32 5.38
CA MET A 83 -17.74 -3.38 6.44
C MET A 83 -19.18 -3.64 6.89
N ALA A 84 -20.10 -3.86 5.97
CA ALA A 84 -21.49 -4.18 6.28
C ALA A 84 -21.59 -5.48 7.10
N GLY A 85 -20.78 -6.49 6.79
CA GLY A 85 -20.70 -7.74 7.54
C GLY A 85 -20.22 -7.55 8.98
N LEU A 86 -19.32 -6.60 9.21
CA LEU A 86 -18.83 -6.27 10.56
C LEU A 86 -19.87 -5.55 11.41
N GLN A 87 -20.76 -4.80 10.79
CA GLN A 87 -21.82 -4.03 11.48
C GLN A 87 -23.06 -4.86 11.76
N GLY A 88 -23.24 -5.89 10.99
CA GLY A 88 -24.41 -6.75 11.07
C GLY A 88 -24.21 -7.92 11.98
#